data_e828c2064b2f1c0f7248c0fc36ce0d6d
#
_entry.id   e828c2064b2f1c0f7248c0fc36ce0d6d
#
_cell.length_a   1.000
_cell.length_b   1.000
_cell.length_c   1.000
_cell.angle_alpha   90.00
_cell.angle_beta   90.00
_cell.angle_gamma   90.00
#
_symmetry.space_group_name_H-M   'P 1'
#
loop_
_entity.id
_entity.type
_entity.pdbx_description
1 polymer ?
#
loop_
_entity_poly.entity_id
_entity_poly.type
_entity_poly.pdbx_seq_one_letter_code
_entity_poly.pdbx_strand_id
1 'polypeptide(L)'
;MPEDHPPSVPTAPLPYAFARDHGVALDGTRIVAGPGASVTGLREAQRRAGLDAPLDREDATGFEAVLARLYHSGARDTQAQGVTFDLVDTATDKRGRDLLEDAEEAPVIQLVNQLLRQAVLDGASDLHIEPHEGGLRARMRLDGFLKTVMDRADVPVKRVVSRLKVMAGLDIAETRLPQDGRIPLRLGGRLIDTRVSSLPGNYGERVVLRILDRSTGLMPLDGLGLSRDQIALLERMSALPNGIILATGPTGAGKTTTLYSLLKLANRDERNIVTVEDPIEYDLPGVSQSQINAEIGMTFAAGLRATLRQDPDVILVGEIRDGETAGVAAQAALTGHLVFSSLHANGSVGAVVRLRDLGLDNFLIAATLRGVIAQRLLRRLCPDCREAHPPTAAEAAFFDKHGLALPLSIYAPVGCEACNRSGYAGRVGIFEMLEVTEDLRAAIDRGVSETELRHMALDARETLVGQGLGEVAAGRTSLAETLRVVGDVA
;
A
#
# COMPACT_ATOMS: atom_id res chain seq x y z
N MET A 1 -63.07 8.92 26.91
CA MET A 1 -62.52 8.35 25.68
C MET A 1 -61.24 9.13 25.38
N PRO A 2 -60.04 8.56 25.45
CA PRO A 2 -58.83 9.23 25.01
C PRO A 2 -58.70 9.07 23.48
N GLU A 3 -58.44 10.17 22.80
CA GLU A 3 -58.21 10.24 21.35
C GLU A 3 -56.90 9.53 21.02
N ASP A 4 -56.96 8.46 20.21
CA ASP A 4 -55.83 7.78 19.60
C ASP A 4 -55.15 8.72 18.60
N HIS A 5 -53.98 9.21 18.95
CA HIS A 5 -53.07 9.83 17.98
C HIS A 5 -52.36 8.71 17.19
N PRO A 6 -52.34 8.79 15.85
CA PRO A 6 -51.59 7.82 15.05
C PRO A 6 -50.08 7.91 15.36
N PRO A 7 -49.33 6.79 15.33
CA PRO A 7 -47.89 6.80 15.60
C PRO A 7 -47.17 7.66 14.56
N SER A 8 -46.41 8.64 15.05
CA SER A 8 -45.58 9.51 14.21
C SER A 8 -44.55 8.68 13.43
N VAL A 9 -44.62 8.77 12.11
CA VAL A 9 -43.63 8.17 11.22
C VAL A 9 -42.25 8.78 11.54
N PRO A 10 -41.19 7.99 11.76
CA PRO A 10 -39.87 8.53 12.05
C PRO A 10 -39.39 9.39 10.88
N THR A 11 -39.08 10.64 11.15
CA THR A 11 -38.65 11.63 10.15
C THR A 11 -37.20 11.31 9.75
N ALA A 12 -36.91 11.27 8.45
CA ALA A 12 -35.57 11.03 7.96
C ALA A 12 -34.60 12.09 8.49
N PRO A 13 -33.39 11.72 8.96
CA PRO A 13 -32.43 12.66 9.48
C PRO A 13 -32.03 13.71 8.43
N LEU A 14 -31.54 14.87 8.88
CA LEU A 14 -30.95 15.87 7.99
C LEU A 14 -29.70 15.30 7.32
N PRO A 15 -29.34 15.74 6.11
CA PRO A 15 -28.03 15.33 5.53
C PRO A 15 -26.87 15.71 6.47
N TYR A 16 -25.88 14.84 6.64
CA TYR A 16 -24.76 15.05 7.57
C TYR A 16 -24.03 16.39 7.34
N ALA A 17 -23.74 16.73 6.06
CA ALA A 17 -23.09 17.99 5.72
C ALA A 17 -23.92 19.20 6.19
N PHE A 18 -25.24 19.16 5.96
CA PHE A 18 -26.16 20.21 6.41
C PHE A 18 -26.19 20.29 7.94
N ALA A 19 -26.30 19.16 8.62
CA ALA A 19 -26.35 19.11 10.10
C ALA A 19 -25.05 19.69 10.71
N ARG A 20 -23.90 19.34 10.17
CA ARG A 20 -22.60 19.85 10.61
C ARG A 20 -22.43 21.34 10.32
N ASP A 21 -22.70 21.77 9.09
CA ASP A 21 -22.44 23.14 8.64
C ASP A 21 -23.39 24.14 9.28
N HIS A 22 -24.59 23.71 9.65
CA HIS A 22 -25.60 24.52 10.33
C HIS A 22 -25.72 24.25 11.83
N GLY A 23 -24.95 23.32 12.39
CA GLY A 23 -24.92 23.01 13.81
C GLY A 23 -26.24 22.46 14.35
N VAL A 24 -27.04 21.77 13.53
CA VAL A 24 -28.38 21.28 13.90
C VAL A 24 -28.60 19.86 13.36
N ALA A 25 -28.96 18.92 14.22
CA ALA A 25 -29.28 17.54 13.86
C ALA A 25 -30.74 17.20 14.18
N LEU A 26 -31.25 16.16 13.52
CA LEU A 26 -32.59 15.62 13.74
C LEU A 26 -32.44 14.17 14.24
N ASP A 27 -32.87 13.94 15.51
CA ASP A 27 -32.83 12.64 16.17
C ASP A 27 -34.28 12.12 16.32
N GLY A 28 -34.73 11.39 15.33
CA GLY A 28 -36.18 11.06 15.23
C GLY A 28 -37.04 12.30 15.05
N THR A 29 -37.87 12.63 16.05
CA THR A 29 -38.70 13.84 16.08
C THR A 29 -38.07 14.99 16.88
N ARG A 30 -36.87 14.82 17.45
CA ARG A 30 -36.19 15.81 18.30
C ARG A 30 -35.16 16.59 17.50
N ILE A 31 -35.11 17.90 17.70
CA ILE A 31 -34.13 18.80 17.11
C ILE A 31 -32.98 18.96 18.11
N VAL A 32 -31.76 18.65 17.73
CA VAL A 32 -30.58 18.86 18.57
C VAL A 32 -29.75 19.99 17.98
N ALA A 33 -29.49 21.03 18.78
CA ALA A 33 -28.74 22.22 18.39
C ALA A 33 -27.39 22.28 19.12
N GLY A 34 -26.31 22.36 18.37
CA GLY A 34 -24.94 22.61 18.90
C GLY A 34 -24.63 24.10 19.08
N PRO A 35 -23.41 24.46 19.57
CA PRO A 35 -23.04 25.86 19.85
C PRO A 35 -23.08 26.81 18.64
N GLY A 36 -22.91 26.26 17.42
CA GLY A 36 -22.96 27.00 16.15
C GLY A 36 -24.28 26.91 15.40
N ALA A 37 -25.40 26.57 16.07
CA ALA A 37 -26.67 26.37 15.43
C ALA A 37 -27.15 27.62 14.69
N SER A 38 -27.35 27.52 13.38
CA SER A 38 -27.84 28.60 12.53
C SER A 38 -29.38 28.65 12.48
N VAL A 39 -29.92 29.85 12.27
CA VAL A 39 -31.38 30.04 12.09
C VAL A 39 -31.90 29.23 10.89
N THR A 40 -31.11 29.13 9.83
CA THR A 40 -31.45 28.33 8.64
C THR A 40 -31.55 26.85 8.97
N GLY A 41 -30.59 26.33 9.74
CA GLY A 41 -30.60 24.94 10.20
C GLY A 41 -31.78 24.61 11.06
N LEU A 42 -32.12 25.49 12.03
CA LEU A 42 -33.26 25.31 12.91
C LEU A 42 -34.59 25.35 12.15
N ARG A 43 -34.76 26.25 11.20
CA ARG A 43 -35.96 26.31 10.34
C ARG A 43 -36.12 25.04 9.49
N GLU A 44 -35.07 24.54 8.90
CA GLU A 44 -35.14 23.30 8.10
C GLU A 44 -35.47 22.09 8.98
N ALA A 45 -34.85 22.01 10.17
CA ALA A 45 -35.14 20.97 11.13
C ALA A 45 -36.60 21.00 11.59
N GLN A 46 -37.14 22.19 11.94
CA GLN A 46 -38.55 22.38 12.30
C GLN A 46 -39.50 22.06 11.14
N ARG A 47 -39.15 22.45 9.91
CA ARG A 47 -39.95 22.11 8.72
C ARG A 47 -40.16 20.61 8.55
N ARG A 48 -39.11 19.82 8.89
CA ARG A 48 -39.15 18.35 8.79
C ARG A 48 -39.78 17.67 9.99
N ALA A 49 -39.42 18.11 11.18
CA ALA A 49 -39.90 17.49 12.45
C ALA A 49 -41.26 17.96 12.92
N GLY A 50 -41.75 19.10 12.41
CA GLY A 50 -42.94 19.77 12.87
C GLY A 50 -42.66 20.95 13.81
N LEU A 51 -43.62 21.88 13.92
CA LEU A 51 -43.45 23.11 14.70
C LEU A 51 -43.33 22.85 16.21
N ASP A 52 -43.94 21.76 16.69
CA ASP A 52 -43.94 21.37 18.11
C ASP A 52 -42.81 20.40 18.48
N ALA A 53 -41.82 20.18 17.57
CA ALA A 53 -40.70 19.29 17.82
C ALA A 53 -39.82 19.80 18.98
N PRO A 54 -39.50 18.95 19.96
CA PRO A 54 -38.66 19.34 21.09
C PRO A 54 -37.25 19.73 20.60
N LEU A 55 -36.73 20.84 21.14
CA LEU A 55 -35.40 21.38 20.85
C LEU A 55 -34.48 21.19 22.05
N ASP A 56 -33.47 20.37 21.90
CA ASP A 56 -32.39 20.18 22.89
C ASP A 56 -31.18 20.96 22.47
N ARG A 57 -30.43 21.48 23.45
CA ARG A 57 -29.14 22.14 23.21
C ARG A 57 -28.01 21.32 23.82
N GLU A 58 -26.98 21.07 23.02
CA GLU A 58 -25.81 20.36 23.42
C GLU A 58 -24.57 21.27 23.32
N ASP A 59 -23.55 21.00 24.13
CA ASP A 59 -22.25 21.60 23.95
C ASP A 59 -21.53 21.00 22.72
N ALA A 60 -20.32 21.50 22.40
CA ALA A 60 -19.58 21.04 21.22
C ALA A 60 -19.32 19.53 21.26
N THR A 61 -18.96 19.00 22.42
CA THR A 61 -18.65 17.56 22.60
C THR A 61 -19.91 16.70 22.53
N GLY A 62 -21.00 17.16 23.16
CA GLY A 62 -22.31 16.50 23.13
C GLY A 62 -22.89 16.46 21.72
N PHE A 63 -22.83 17.59 20.99
CA PHE A 63 -23.30 17.66 19.62
C PHE A 63 -22.51 16.76 18.66
N GLU A 64 -21.18 16.69 18.78
CA GLU A 64 -20.32 15.77 18.04
C GLU A 64 -20.70 14.30 18.35
N ALA A 65 -20.97 13.95 19.60
CA ALA A 65 -21.42 12.62 20.00
C ALA A 65 -22.80 12.28 19.39
N VAL A 66 -23.72 13.24 19.30
CA VAL A 66 -25.02 13.07 18.62
C VAL A 66 -24.83 12.85 17.13
N LEU A 67 -24.00 13.64 16.46
CA LEU A 67 -23.65 13.43 15.06
C LEU A 67 -23.04 12.06 14.82
N ALA A 68 -22.08 11.66 15.65
CA ALA A 68 -21.48 10.34 15.57
C ALA A 68 -22.53 9.22 15.72
N ARG A 69 -23.43 9.31 16.70
CA ARG A 69 -24.48 8.33 16.92
C ARG A 69 -25.49 8.27 15.78
N LEU A 70 -25.97 9.40 15.30
CA LEU A 70 -27.01 9.45 14.26
C LEU A 70 -26.51 9.02 12.89
N TYR A 71 -25.25 9.29 12.61
CA TYR A 71 -24.68 9.02 11.30
C TYR A 71 -23.67 7.86 11.28
N HIS A 72 -23.27 7.29 12.46
CA HIS A 72 -22.41 6.12 12.55
C HIS A 72 -23.13 4.83 13.03
N SER A 73 -24.32 4.92 13.65
CA SER A 73 -25.03 3.74 14.18
C SER A 73 -25.96 3.03 13.17
N GLY A 74 -26.03 3.49 11.92
CA GLY A 74 -26.77 2.85 10.83
C GLY A 74 -25.96 1.87 9.99
N ALA A 75 -24.86 1.32 10.52
CA ALA A 75 -23.82 0.65 9.75
C ALA A 75 -23.98 -0.87 9.67
N ARG A 76 -25.05 -1.37 9.09
CA ARG A 76 -25.07 -2.75 8.52
C ARG A 76 -25.66 -2.85 7.11
N ASP A 77 -26.41 -1.84 6.61
CA ASP A 77 -26.95 -1.87 5.23
C ASP A 77 -26.80 -0.56 4.43
N THR A 78 -26.15 0.51 4.98
CA THR A 78 -25.92 1.79 4.29
C THR A 78 -24.49 2.31 4.40
N GLN A 79 -23.51 1.44 4.67
CA GLN A 79 -22.07 1.81 4.76
C GLN A 79 -21.46 2.33 3.43
N ALA A 80 -22.26 2.36 2.36
CA ALA A 80 -21.80 2.81 1.05
C ALA A 80 -22.05 4.29 0.74
N GLN A 81 -22.85 5.05 1.50
CA GLN A 81 -23.29 6.40 1.09
C GLN A 81 -22.80 7.58 1.95
N GLY A 82 -22.08 7.35 3.05
CA GLY A 82 -21.72 8.39 4.04
C GLY A 82 -20.26 8.85 4.09
N VAL A 83 -19.36 8.29 3.28
CA VAL A 83 -17.97 8.75 3.23
C VAL A 83 -17.86 9.80 2.12
N THR A 84 -17.60 11.06 2.48
CA THR A 84 -17.34 12.13 1.49
C THR A 84 -16.10 11.76 0.70
N PHE A 85 -16.30 11.67 -0.60
CA PHE A 85 -15.25 11.50 -1.58
C PHE A 85 -14.97 12.89 -2.15
N ASP A 86 -13.91 13.51 -1.65
CA ASP A 86 -13.50 14.83 -2.11
C ASP A 86 -12.21 14.73 -2.92
N LEU A 87 -12.22 15.28 -4.13
CA LEU A 87 -10.99 15.59 -4.86
C LEU A 87 -10.28 16.70 -4.09
N VAL A 88 -9.00 16.49 -3.77
CA VAL A 88 -8.20 17.56 -3.14
C VAL A 88 -7.93 18.60 -4.21
N ASP A 89 -8.49 19.80 -4.04
CA ASP A 89 -8.20 20.96 -4.91
C ASP A 89 -6.68 21.23 -4.88
N THR A 90 -5.96 20.79 -5.89
CA THR A 90 -4.68 21.40 -6.23
C THR A 90 -4.99 22.73 -6.90
N ALA A 91 -4.39 23.82 -6.42
CA ALA A 91 -4.75 25.22 -6.68
C ALA A 91 -4.70 25.71 -8.15
N THR A 92 -4.74 24.81 -9.13
CA THR A 92 -4.64 25.10 -10.56
C THR A 92 -5.92 24.91 -11.37
N ASP A 93 -7.03 24.42 -10.79
CA ASP A 93 -8.16 24.00 -11.63
C ASP A 93 -9.50 24.69 -11.32
N LYS A 94 -9.51 26.02 -11.29
CA LYS A 94 -10.76 26.81 -11.35
C LYS A 94 -11.36 26.95 -12.77
N ARG A 95 -10.63 26.52 -13.80
CA ARG A 95 -11.05 26.70 -15.21
C ARG A 95 -11.72 25.46 -15.84
N GLY A 96 -11.62 24.28 -15.22
CA GLY A 96 -12.20 23.05 -15.73
C GLY A 96 -13.59 22.69 -15.17
N ARG A 97 -14.01 23.34 -14.07
CA ARG A 97 -15.29 23.01 -13.40
C ARG A 97 -16.56 23.42 -14.15
N ASP A 98 -16.49 24.48 -14.97
CA ASP A 98 -17.68 25.06 -15.63
C ASP A 98 -18.07 24.40 -16.95
N LEU A 99 -17.31 23.43 -17.47
CA LEU A 99 -17.58 22.85 -18.78
C LEU A 99 -18.14 21.43 -18.78
N LEU A 100 -18.36 20.80 -17.60
CA LEU A 100 -18.72 19.37 -17.51
C LEU A 100 -19.93 19.09 -16.58
N GLU A 101 -20.79 20.06 -16.30
CA GLU A 101 -22.03 19.88 -15.50
C GLU A 101 -23.27 19.60 -16.36
N ASP A 102 -23.12 18.84 -17.46
CA ASP A 102 -24.30 18.34 -18.17
C ASP A 102 -24.95 17.19 -17.40
N ALA A 103 -26.27 17.20 -17.30
CA ALA A 103 -27.07 16.18 -16.62
C ALA A 103 -26.83 14.74 -17.18
N GLU A 104 -26.28 14.62 -18.38
CA GLU A 104 -25.86 13.35 -19.01
C GLU A 104 -24.53 12.79 -18.46
N GLU A 105 -23.72 13.59 -17.76
CA GLU A 105 -22.42 13.14 -17.21
C GLU A 105 -22.52 12.61 -15.77
N ALA A 106 -23.59 12.98 -15.06
CA ALA A 106 -23.81 12.54 -13.68
C ALA A 106 -23.65 11.02 -13.46
N PRO A 107 -24.15 10.13 -14.34
CA PRO A 107 -23.98 8.68 -14.17
C PRO A 107 -22.54 8.21 -14.30
N VAL A 108 -21.73 8.82 -15.20
CA VAL A 108 -20.32 8.48 -15.38
C VAL A 108 -19.50 8.95 -14.19
N ILE A 109 -19.75 10.14 -13.70
CA ILE A 109 -19.10 10.70 -12.50
C ILE A 109 -19.36 9.80 -11.30
N GLN A 110 -20.63 9.41 -11.11
CA GLN A 110 -21.03 8.51 -10.02
C GLN A 110 -20.34 7.15 -10.13
N LEU A 111 -20.28 6.57 -11.33
CA LEU A 111 -19.63 5.28 -11.58
C LEU A 111 -18.14 5.32 -11.24
N VAL A 112 -17.42 6.34 -11.75
CA VAL A 112 -15.97 6.50 -11.48
C VAL A 112 -15.72 6.68 -9.98
N ASN A 113 -16.49 7.55 -9.32
CA ASN A 113 -16.37 7.79 -7.89
C ASN A 113 -16.69 6.52 -7.07
N GLN A 114 -17.70 5.74 -7.47
CA GLN A 114 -18.03 4.46 -6.83
C GLN A 114 -16.92 3.45 -6.96
N LEU A 115 -16.33 3.28 -8.14
CA LEU A 115 -15.22 2.36 -8.38
C LEU A 115 -13.98 2.74 -7.56
N LEU A 116 -13.61 4.02 -7.55
CA LEU A 116 -12.48 4.51 -6.75
C LEU A 116 -12.72 4.31 -5.26
N ARG A 117 -13.90 4.67 -4.77
CA ARG A 117 -14.29 4.48 -3.38
C ARG A 117 -14.25 3.01 -2.98
N GLN A 118 -14.84 2.14 -3.78
CA GLN A 118 -14.84 0.70 -3.52
C GLN A 118 -13.41 0.15 -3.50
N ALA A 119 -12.55 0.57 -4.44
CA ALA A 119 -11.16 0.15 -4.49
C ALA A 119 -10.39 0.53 -3.22
N VAL A 120 -10.61 1.75 -2.69
CA VAL A 120 -9.97 2.18 -1.43
C VAL A 120 -10.53 1.41 -0.23
N LEU A 121 -11.85 1.23 -0.14
CA LEU A 121 -12.50 0.52 0.98
C LEU A 121 -12.12 -0.96 1.02
N ASP A 122 -12.00 -1.60 -0.14
CA ASP A 122 -11.61 -3.01 -0.26
C ASP A 122 -10.08 -3.21 -0.11
N GLY A 123 -9.30 -2.12 0.03
CA GLY A 123 -7.84 -2.18 0.14
C GLY A 123 -7.15 -2.64 -1.13
N ALA A 124 -7.71 -2.31 -2.30
CA ALA A 124 -7.09 -2.64 -3.58
C ALA A 124 -5.79 -1.88 -3.79
N SER A 125 -4.75 -2.56 -4.28
CA SER A 125 -3.50 -1.91 -4.69
C SER A 125 -3.61 -1.23 -6.04
N ASP A 126 -4.42 -1.79 -6.95
CA ASP A 126 -4.61 -1.27 -8.30
C ASP A 126 -6.08 -1.44 -8.73
N LEU A 127 -6.62 -0.44 -9.44
CA LEU A 127 -7.89 -0.49 -10.16
C LEU A 127 -7.59 -0.42 -11.66
N HIS A 128 -8.06 -1.42 -12.40
CA HIS A 128 -7.90 -1.53 -13.84
C HIS A 128 -9.23 -1.21 -14.52
N ILE A 129 -9.23 -0.28 -15.44
CA ILE A 129 -10.35 0.09 -16.31
C ILE A 129 -9.98 -0.35 -17.72
N GLU A 130 -10.68 -1.37 -18.23
CA GLU A 130 -10.29 -2.10 -19.42
C GLU A 130 -11.42 -2.12 -20.44
N PRO A 131 -11.32 -1.32 -21.52
CA PRO A 131 -12.18 -1.46 -22.69
C PRO A 131 -12.01 -2.82 -23.36
N HIS A 132 -13.12 -3.42 -23.79
CA HIS A 132 -13.12 -4.65 -24.59
C HIS A 132 -14.28 -4.61 -25.60
N GLU A 133 -14.36 -5.60 -26.48
CA GLU A 133 -15.37 -5.65 -27.53
C GLU A 133 -16.82 -5.52 -27.01
N GLY A 134 -17.11 -6.12 -25.85
CA GLY A 134 -18.44 -6.10 -25.23
C GLY A 134 -18.70 -4.91 -24.31
N GLY A 135 -17.78 -3.93 -24.17
CA GLY A 135 -17.99 -2.79 -23.26
C GLY A 135 -16.80 -2.44 -22.38
N LEU A 136 -17.05 -2.20 -21.11
CA LEU A 136 -16.05 -1.79 -20.12
C LEU A 136 -16.00 -2.79 -18.95
N ARG A 137 -14.79 -3.31 -18.69
CA ARG A 137 -14.50 -4.14 -17.51
C ARG A 137 -13.67 -3.36 -16.49
N ALA A 138 -14.09 -3.41 -15.23
CA ALA A 138 -13.28 -2.94 -14.11
C ALA A 138 -12.81 -4.13 -13.27
N ARG A 139 -11.50 -4.17 -12.97
CA ARG A 139 -10.89 -5.18 -12.11
C ARG A 139 -10.09 -4.52 -11.02
N MET A 140 -10.13 -5.06 -9.81
CA MET A 140 -9.34 -4.63 -8.68
C MET A 140 -8.27 -5.67 -8.34
N ARG A 141 -7.07 -5.21 -8.00
CA ARG A 141 -6.04 -6.09 -7.47
C ARG A 141 -6.12 -6.09 -5.95
N LEU A 142 -6.57 -7.21 -5.39
CA LEU A 142 -6.71 -7.45 -3.96
C LEU A 142 -5.70 -8.53 -3.56
N ASP A 143 -4.83 -8.23 -2.61
CA ASP A 143 -3.77 -9.15 -2.15
C ASP A 143 -2.98 -9.84 -3.28
N GLY A 144 -2.70 -9.08 -4.35
CA GLY A 144 -1.94 -9.54 -5.52
C GLY A 144 -2.77 -10.18 -6.63
N PHE A 145 -4.06 -10.47 -6.43
CA PHE A 145 -4.95 -11.09 -7.43
C PHE A 145 -5.91 -10.09 -8.06
N LEU A 146 -6.13 -10.24 -9.37
CA LEU A 146 -7.13 -9.46 -10.09
C LEU A 146 -8.51 -10.09 -9.93
N LYS A 147 -9.46 -9.30 -9.41
CA LYS A 147 -10.88 -9.66 -9.28
C LYS A 147 -11.70 -8.72 -10.16
N THR A 148 -12.58 -9.27 -11.02
CA THR A 148 -13.55 -8.46 -11.76
C THR A 148 -14.63 -7.96 -10.80
N VAL A 149 -14.83 -6.64 -10.77
CA VAL A 149 -15.85 -5.96 -9.96
C VAL A 149 -16.97 -5.40 -10.80
N MET A 150 -16.72 -5.18 -12.08
CA MET A 150 -17.72 -4.74 -13.05
C MET A 150 -17.36 -5.26 -14.44
N ASP A 151 -18.39 -5.67 -15.21
CA ASP A 151 -18.28 -5.97 -16.63
C ASP A 151 -19.62 -5.58 -17.27
N ARG A 152 -19.65 -4.47 -18.05
CA ARG A 152 -20.89 -3.86 -18.54
C ARG A 152 -20.74 -3.34 -19.97
N ALA A 153 -21.75 -3.64 -20.79
CA ALA A 153 -21.84 -3.20 -22.18
C ALA A 153 -22.45 -1.80 -22.36
N ASP A 154 -23.25 -1.37 -21.39
CA ASP A 154 -24.02 -0.10 -21.45
C ASP A 154 -23.24 1.13 -20.98
N VAL A 155 -21.97 0.97 -20.61
CA VAL A 155 -21.12 2.05 -20.11
C VAL A 155 -20.46 2.80 -21.25
N PRO A 156 -20.53 4.14 -21.32
CA PRO A 156 -19.85 4.95 -22.33
C PRO A 156 -18.35 5.01 -22.07
N VAL A 157 -17.61 4.02 -22.59
CA VAL A 157 -16.16 3.80 -22.37
C VAL A 157 -15.35 5.08 -22.50
N LYS A 158 -15.53 5.82 -23.62
CA LYS A 158 -14.78 7.05 -23.88
C LYS A 158 -14.99 8.12 -22.79
N ARG A 159 -16.23 8.28 -22.29
CA ARG A 159 -16.54 9.25 -21.24
C ARG A 159 -15.90 8.88 -19.91
N VAL A 160 -15.88 7.57 -19.56
CA VAL A 160 -15.21 7.09 -18.33
C VAL A 160 -13.72 7.36 -18.39
N VAL A 161 -13.07 7.05 -19.50
CA VAL A 161 -11.64 7.30 -19.70
C VAL A 161 -11.33 8.79 -19.68
N SER A 162 -12.11 9.62 -20.41
CA SER A 162 -11.95 11.08 -20.40
C SER A 162 -12.09 11.65 -18.99
N ARG A 163 -13.05 11.18 -18.20
CA ARG A 163 -13.23 11.61 -16.81
C ARG A 163 -12.00 11.30 -15.96
N LEU A 164 -11.45 10.10 -16.07
CA LEU A 164 -10.23 9.71 -15.36
C LEU A 164 -9.02 10.55 -15.80
N LYS A 165 -8.90 10.86 -17.09
CA LYS A 165 -7.83 11.73 -17.63
C LYS A 165 -7.94 13.14 -17.08
N VAL A 166 -9.14 13.73 -17.07
CA VAL A 166 -9.38 15.06 -16.44
C VAL A 166 -8.97 15.06 -14.98
N MET A 167 -9.42 14.07 -14.21
CA MET A 167 -9.09 13.96 -12.80
C MET A 167 -7.59 13.80 -12.56
N ALA A 168 -6.87 13.17 -13.49
CA ALA A 168 -5.42 12.94 -13.42
C ALA A 168 -4.58 14.09 -14.01
N GLY A 169 -5.21 15.14 -14.56
CA GLY A 169 -4.52 16.23 -15.25
C GLY A 169 -3.89 15.82 -16.58
N LEU A 170 -4.45 14.81 -17.26
CA LEU A 170 -3.97 14.29 -18.55
C LEU A 170 -4.66 14.96 -19.73
N ASP A 171 -4.02 14.94 -20.90
CA ASP A 171 -4.59 15.46 -22.14
C ASP A 171 -5.67 14.51 -22.69
N ILE A 172 -6.92 14.98 -22.74
CA ILE A 172 -8.07 14.23 -23.23
C ILE A 172 -8.00 14.04 -24.75
N ALA A 173 -7.43 14.98 -25.47
CA ALA A 173 -7.37 14.97 -26.94
C ALA A 173 -6.33 13.97 -27.47
N GLU A 174 -5.26 13.71 -26.71
CA GLU A 174 -4.24 12.73 -27.09
C GLU A 174 -4.64 11.32 -26.64
N THR A 175 -4.93 10.44 -27.59
CA THR A 175 -5.39 9.06 -27.33
C THR A 175 -4.45 7.99 -27.93
N ARG A 176 -3.35 8.42 -28.55
CA ARG A 176 -2.41 7.56 -29.30
C ARG A 176 -1.13 7.27 -28.51
N LEU A 177 -0.83 8.10 -27.49
CA LEU A 177 0.38 7.98 -26.68
C LEU A 177 0.02 7.62 -25.24
N PRO A 178 0.87 6.83 -24.57
CA PRO A 178 0.74 6.62 -23.12
C PRO A 178 0.85 7.92 -22.36
N GLN A 179 0.11 8.05 -21.26
CA GLN A 179 0.17 9.21 -20.38
C GLN A 179 0.14 8.77 -18.93
N ASP A 180 0.89 9.45 -18.08
CA ASP A 180 0.95 9.23 -16.65
C ASP A 180 0.53 10.49 -15.88
N GLY A 181 -0.25 10.33 -14.81
CA GLY A 181 -0.75 11.42 -14.00
C GLY A 181 -1.07 11.00 -12.57
N ARG A 182 -1.68 11.90 -11.80
CA ARG A 182 -2.03 11.64 -10.40
C ARG A 182 -3.41 12.20 -10.06
N ILE A 183 -4.14 11.45 -9.24
CA ILE A 183 -5.43 11.89 -8.67
C ILE A 183 -5.27 11.90 -7.14
N PRO A 184 -5.13 13.07 -6.51
CA PRO A 184 -5.17 13.17 -5.06
C PRO A 184 -6.63 13.03 -4.59
N LEU A 185 -6.92 12.02 -3.78
CA LEU A 185 -8.24 11.74 -3.24
C LEU A 185 -8.24 11.90 -1.73
N ARG A 186 -9.36 12.36 -1.19
CA ARG A 186 -9.62 12.32 0.25
C ARG A 186 -10.84 11.46 0.53
N LEU A 187 -10.67 10.41 1.33
CA LEU A 187 -11.74 9.51 1.71
C LEU A 187 -11.78 9.36 3.24
N GLY A 188 -12.85 9.84 3.87
CA GLY A 188 -12.99 9.76 5.33
C GLY A 188 -11.85 10.44 6.10
N GLY A 189 -11.32 11.57 5.59
CA GLY A 189 -10.19 12.29 6.18
C GLY A 189 -8.80 11.74 5.80
N ARG A 190 -8.72 10.57 5.15
CA ARG A 190 -7.46 9.97 4.69
C ARG A 190 -7.06 10.54 3.34
N LEU A 191 -5.79 10.88 3.19
CA LEU A 191 -5.23 11.30 1.91
C LEU A 191 -4.75 10.07 1.14
N ILE A 192 -5.36 9.84 -0.02
CA ILE A 192 -5.04 8.75 -0.93
C ILE A 192 -4.38 9.35 -2.16
N ASP A 193 -3.15 8.95 -2.45
CA ASP A 193 -2.46 9.31 -3.69
C ASP A 193 -2.71 8.21 -4.73
N THR A 194 -3.37 8.56 -5.83
CA THR A 194 -3.65 7.60 -6.88
C THR A 194 -2.86 7.96 -8.13
N ARG A 195 -1.91 7.10 -8.50
CA ARG A 195 -1.16 7.23 -9.77
C ARG A 195 -1.96 6.61 -10.89
N VAL A 196 -2.07 7.32 -11.99
CA VAL A 196 -2.88 6.95 -13.15
C VAL A 196 -1.97 6.79 -14.34
N SER A 197 -2.06 5.65 -15.02
CA SER A 197 -1.39 5.42 -16.29
C SER A 197 -2.43 5.05 -17.34
N SER A 198 -2.45 5.75 -18.46
CA SER A 198 -3.27 5.41 -19.63
C SER A 198 -2.41 4.82 -20.75
N LEU A 199 -2.92 3.80 -21.40
CA LEU A 199 -2.27 3.13 -22.52
C LEU A 199 -3.28 2.92 -23.66
N PRO A 200 -2.97 3.35 -24.91
CA PRO A 200 -3.79 3.05 -26.08
C PRO A 200 -4.01 1.55 -26.26
N GLY A 201 -5.24 1.15 -26.54
CA GLY A 201 -5.62 -0.23 -26.81
C GLY A 201 -6.58 -0.36 -27.99
N ASN A 202 -6.81 -1.58 -28.45
CA ASN A 202 -7.63 -1.85 -29.62
C ASN A 202 -9.11 -1.39 -29.49
N TYR A 203 -9.65 -1.46 -28.26
CA TYR A 203 -11.05 -1.06 -27.98
C TYR A 203 -11.15 0.30 -27.26
N GLY A 204 -10.06 1.06 -27.18
CA GLY A 204 -9.94 2.31 -26.46
C GLY A 204 -8.79 2.30 -25.45
N GLU A 205 -8.53 3.44 -24.81
CA GLU A 205 -7.46 3.55 -23.81
C GLU A 205 -7.78 2.71 -22.58
N ARG A 206 -6.84 1.86 -22.21
CA ARG A 206 -6.82 1.17 -20.91
C ARG A 206 -6.25 2.10 -19.86
N VAL A 207 -6.88 2.18 -18.70
CA VAL A 207 -6.39 2.99 -17.59
C VAL A 207 -6.13 2.09 -16.37
N VAL A 208 -4.97 2.26 -15.77
CA VAL A 208 -4.59 1.61 -14.50
C VAL A 208 -4.37 2.68 -13.45
N LEU A 209 -5.05 2.52 -12.32
CA LEU A 209 -4.94 3.42 -11.18
C LEU A 209 -4.29 2.66 -10.03
N ARG A 210 -3.08 3.06 -9.63
CA ARG A 210 -2.41 2.53 -8.43
C ARG A 210 -2.80 3.36 -7.22
N ILE A 211 -3.34 2.71 -6.22
CA ILE A 211 -3.90 3.34 -5.02
C ILE A 211 -2.87 3.28 -3.91
N LEU A 212 -2.44 4.43 -3.42
CA LEU A 212 -1.46 4.58 -2.35
C LEU A 212 -2.12 5.32 -1.18
N ASP A 213 -2.47 4.58 -0.14
CA ASP A 213 -2.99 5.18 1.10
C ASP A 213 -1.82 5.72 1.93
N ARG A 214 -1.61 7.04 1.89
CA ARG A 214 -0.57 7.72 2.67
C ARG A 214 -0.84 7.76 4.17
N SER A 215 -2.06 7.44 4.61
CA SER A 215 -2.44 7.46 6.02
C SER A 215 -2.10 6.16 6.76
N THR A 216 -1.89 5.07 6.04
CA THR A 216 -1.34 3.83 6.61
C THR A 216 0.14 4.04 6.89
N GLY A 217 0.46 4.79 7.93
CA GLY A 217 1.82 5.15 8.31
C GLY A 217 2.79 3.97 8.31
N LEU A 218 4.07 4.25 8.49
CA LEU A 218 5.13 3.24 8.62
C LEU A 218 4.68 2.15 9.58
N MET A 219 4.52 0.94 9.03
CA MET A 219 4.24 -0.23 9.85
C MET A 219 5.43 -0.44 10.82
N PRO A 220 5.21 -0.58 12.12
CA PRO A 220 6.29 -0.90 13.04
C PRO A 220 6.90 -2.24 12.68
N LEU A 221 8.19 -2.46 12.99
CA LEU A 221 8.90 -3.71 12.65
C LEU A 221 8.17 -4.96 13.14
N ASP A 222 7.56 -4.90 14.32
CA ASP A 222 6.78 -5.98 14.90
C ASP A 222 5.59 -6.40 14.02
N GLY A 223 5.04 -5.45 13.25
CA GLY A 223 3.92 -5.68 12.33
C GLY A 223 4.33 -6.31 11.00
N LEU A 224 5.63 -6.32 10.66
CA LEU A 224 6.12 -6.87 9.40
C LEU A 224 6.16 -8.39 9.36
N GLY A 225 6.07 -9.06 10.52
CA GLY A 225 6.21 -10.52 10.62
C GLY A 225 7.63 -10.99 10.93
N LEU A 226 8.52 -10.09 11.33
CA LEU A 226 9.89 -10.39 11.73
C LEU A 226 9.96 -11.09 13.08
N SER A 227 10.90 -12.02 13.24
CA SER A 227 11.24 -12.59 14.53
C SER A 227 12.04 -11.59 15.38
N ARG A 228 12.14 -11.83 16.69
CA ARG A 228 12.93 -10.99 17.58
C ARG A 228 14.41 -10.92 17.18
N ASP A 229 14.97 -12.04 16.75
CA ASP A 229 16.38 -12.10 16.32
C ASP A 229 16.58 -11.33 15.01
N GLN A 230 15.63 -11.39 14.09
CA GLN A 230 15.63 -10.61 12.87
C GLN A 230 15.52 -9.10 13.15
N ILE A 231 14.65 -8.70 14.08
CA ILE A 231 14.54 -7.29 14.51
C ILE A 231 15.87 -6.83 15.11
N ALA A 232 16.47 -7.61 16.02
CA ALA A 232 17.75 -7.28 16.63
C ALA A 232 18.89 -7.16 15.60
N LEU A 233 18.85 -8.00 14.54
CA LEU A 233 19.79 -7.89 13.43
C LEU A 233 19.60 -6.58 12.65
N LEU A 234 18.37 -6.21 12.34
CA LEU A 234 18.04 -4.94 11.66
C LEU A 234 18.45 -3.70 12.49
N GLU A 235 18.27 -3.76 13.79
CA GLU A 235 18.71 -2.70 14.71
C GLU A 235 20.24 -2.55 14.68
N ARG A 236 20.99 -3.68 14.73
CA ARG A 236 22.45 -3.64 14.60
C ARG A 236 22.90 -3.08 13.24
N MET A 237 22.26 -3.54 12.14
CA MET A 237 22.58 -3.07 10.81
C MET A 237 22.31 -1.56 10.64
N SER A 238 21.19 -1.05 11.17
CA SER A 238 20.82 0.37 11.10
C SER A 238 21.74 1.28 11.92
N ALA A 239 22.44 0.71 12.91
CA ALA A 239 23.39 1.42 13.76
C ALA A 239 24.81 1.47 13.20
N LEU A 240 25.10 0.76 12.11
CA LEU A 240 26.43 0.76 11.48
C LEU A 240 26.85 2.17 11.04
N PRO A 241 28.14 2.49 11.13
CA PRO A 241 28.65 3.78 10.68
C PRO A 241 28.69 3.92 9.17
N ASN A 242 28.94 2.81 8.45
CA ASN A 242 29.05 2.79 6.99
C ASN A 242 28.77 1.40 6.41
N GLY A 243 28.56 1.36 5.11
CA GLY A 243 28.36 0.14 4.35
C GLY A 243 27.07 0.17 3.55
N ILE A 244 26.78 -0.94 2.86
CA ILE A 244 25.56 -1.11 2.06
C ILE A 244 24.67 -2.17 2.68
N ILE A 245 23.41 -1.86 2.85
CA ILE A 245 22.36 -2.81 3.25
C ILE A 245 21.32 -2.83 2.14
N LEU A 246 21.03 -4.02 1.61
CA LEU A 246 20.14 -4.21 0.48
C LEU A 246 18.85 -4.92 0.88
N ALA A 247 17.72 -4.43 0.39
CA ALA A 247 16.45 -5.14 0.39
C ALA A 247 16.21 -5.78 -1.00
N THR A 248 15.98 -7.10 -1.08
CA THR A 248 15.76 -7.80 -2.33
C THR A 248 14.38 -8.45 -2.42
N GLY A 249 13.92 -8.64 -3.64
CA GLY A 249 12.64 -9.28 -3.92
C GLY A 249 11.94 -8.70 -5.14
N PRO A 250 10.86 -9.33 -5.62
CA PRO A 250 10.06 -8.81 -6.73
C PRO A 250 9.32 -7.53 -6.35
N THR A 251 8.68 -6.93 -7.35
CA THR A 251 7.75 -5.82 -7.13
C THR A 251 6.61 -6.26 -6.22
N GLY A 252 6.25 -5.44 -5.26
CA GLY A 252 5.20 -5.75 -4.27
C GLY A 252 5.65 -6.66 -3.11
N ALA A 253 6.93 -7.01 -3.00
CA ALA A 253 7.45 -7.78 -1.85
C ALA A 253 7.51 -6.97 -0.53
N GLY A 254 7.26 -5.66 -0.57
CA GLY A 254 7.30 -4.79 0.62
C GLY A 254 8.68 -4.17 0.91
N LYS A 255 9.61 -4.18 -0.06
CA LYS A 255 10.98 -3.64 0.12
C LYS A 255 11.00 -2.21 0.65
N THR A 256 10.21 -1.32 0.06
CA THR A 256 10.12 0.09 0.49
C THR A 256 9.69 0.20 1.95
N THR A 257 8.68 -0.56 2.37
CA THR A 257 8.22 -0.57 3.77
C THR A 257 9.34 -0.96 4.73
N THR A 258 10.10 -2.02 4.40
CA THR A 258 11.25 -2.47 5.21
C THR A 258 12.37 -1.42 5.23
N LEU A 259 12.72 -0.84 4.07
CA LEU A 259 13.75 0.21 3.99
C LEU A 259 13.35 1.46 4.76
N TYR A 260 12.09 1.88 4.69
CA TYR A 260 11.60 3.03 5.46
C TYR A 260 11.59 2.74 6.97
N SER A 261 11.30 1.49 7.36
CA SER A 261 11.42 1.08 8.76
C SER A 261 12.88 1.13 9.24
N LEU A 262 13.84 0.74 8.40
CA LEU A 262 15.28 0.89 8.69
C LEU A 262 15.71 2.35 8.78
N LEU A 263 15.21 3.23 7.90
CA LEU A 263 15.46 4.67 7.99
C LEU A 263 14.94 5.22 9.31
N LYS A 264 13.75 4.79 9.76
CA LYS A 264 13.19 5.19 11.04
C LYS A 264 14.05 4.76 12.22
N LEU A 265 14.64 3.56 12.18
CA LEU A 265 15.60 3.09 13.18
C LEU A 265 16.90 3.90 13.16
N ALA A 266 17.38 4.26 11.97
CA ALA A 266 18.57 5.05 11.78
C ALA A 266 18.35 6.55 12.06
N ASN A 267 17.09 7.02 12.03
CA ASN A 267 16.70 8.43 12.20
C ASN A 267 16.84 8.82 13.69
N ARG A 268 17.99 9.38 13.99
CA ARG A 268 18.34 9.96 15.30
C ARG A 268 18.66 11.42 15.09
N ASP A 269 18.46 12.25 16.11
CA ASP A 269 18.72 13.70 16.05
C ASP A 269 20.14 14.08 15.58
N GLU A 270 21.07 13.12 15.68
CA GLU A 270 22.48 13.29 15.34
C GLU A 270 22.85 12.86 13.91
N ARG A 271 21.89 12.34 13.11
CA ARG A 271 22.16 11.81 11.77
C ARG A 271 21.41 12.57 10.69
N ASN A 272 22.14 13.02 9.68
CA ASN A 272 21.57 13.58 8.46
C ASN A 272 21.20 12.45 7.49
N ILE A 273 19.90 12.28 7.23
CA ILE A 273 19.37 11.25 6.35
C ILE A 273 18.84 11.89 5.07
N VAL A 274 19.35 11.44 3.93
CA VAL A 274 18.93 11.92 2.61
C VAL A 274 18.51 10.75 1.74
N THR A 275 17.43 10.91 0.98
CA THR A 275 16.95 9.88 0.05
C THR A 275 16.90 10.35 -1.39
N VAL A 276 17.03 9.41 -2.32
CA VAL A 276 16.81 9.59 -3.77
C VAL A 276 15.89 8.47 -4.23
N GLU A 277 14.66 8.81 -4.64
CA GLU A 277 13.56 7.86 -4.83
C GLU A 277 12.81 8.06 -6.16
N ASP A 278 12.18 6.99 -6.66
CA ASP A 278 11.35 7.00 -7.86
C ASP A 278 10.05 6.20 -7.70
N PRO A 279 9.01 6.87 -7.32
CA PRO A 279 8.93 8.15 -6.62
C PRO A 279 8.97 7.98 -5.09
N ILE A 280 8.89 9.09 -4.36
CA ILE A 280 8.66 9.09 -2.91
C ILE A 280 7.28 8.48 -2.62
N GLU A 281 7.22 7.45 -1.76
CA GLU A 281 5.96 6.77 -1.43
C GLU A 281 5.17 7.51 -0.34
N TYR A 282 5.83 7.95 0.74
CA TYR A 282 5.28 8.83 1.78
C TYR A 282 6.35 9.67 2.43
N ASP A 283 5.95 10.79 3.02
CA ASP A 283 6.85 11.72 3.68
C ASP A 283 7.34 11.13 5.02
N LEU A 284 8.64 11.16 5.25
CA LEU A 284 9.29 10.70 6.47
C LEU A 284 9.75 11.92 7.28
N PRO A 285 9.18 12.16 8.48
CA PRO A 285 9.65 13.23 9.34
C PRO A 285 11.14 13.09 9.69
N GLY A 286 11.90 14.19 9.55
CA GLY A 286 13.34 14.20 9.83
C GLY A 286 14.22 13.61 8.73
N VAL A 287 13.68 13.35 7.54
CA VAL A 287 14.40 12.82 6.38
C VAL A 287 14.29 13.78 5.21
N SER A 288 15.41 14.10 4.57
CA SER A 288 15.44 14.91 3.35
C SER A 288 15.21 14.02 2.13
N GLN A 289 13.99 14.03 1.57
CA GLN A 289 13.61 13.15 0.47
C GLN A 289 13.65 13.89 -0.86
N SER A 290 14.37 13.33 -1.85
CA SER A 290 14.48 13.84 -3.22
C SER A 290 13.90 12.83 -4.20
N GLN A 291 13.04 13.30 -5.09
CA GLN A 291 12.49 12.47 -6.15
C GLN A 291 13.29 12.65 -7.44
N ILE A 292 13.60 11.55 -8.15
CA ILE A 292 14.23 11.64 -9.46
C ILE A 292 13.28 12.28 -10.49
N ASN A 293 13.88 12.90 -11.49
CA ASN A 293 13.16 13.43 -12.64
C ASN A 293 14.04 13.25 -13.89
N ALA A 294 13.74 12.21 -14.66
CA ALA A 294 14.52 11.86 -15.84
C ALA A 294 14.49 12.93 -16.94
N GLU A 295 13.41 13.72 -17.02
CA GLU A 295 13.25 14.78 -18.03
C GLU A 295 14.31 15.87 -17.89
N ILE A 296 14.74 16.16 -16.67
CA ILE A 296 15.79 17.15 -16.38
C ILE A 296 17.15 16.52 -16.08
N GLY A 297 17.31 15.21 -16.33
CA GLY A 297 18.55 14.48 -16.10
C GLY A 297 18.85 14.11 -14.64
N MET A 298 17.87 14.26 -13.72
CA MET A 298 17.98 13.83 -12.33
C MET A 298 17.73 12.32 -12.23
N THR A 299 18.77 11.51 -12.54
CA THR A 299 18.76 10.05 -12.41
C THR A 299 19.17 9.62 -11.00
N PHE A 300 19.04 8.30 -10.67
CA PHE A 300 19.53 7.77 -9.40
C PHE A 300 21.03 8.05 -9.17
N ALA A 301 21.87 7.80 -10.17
CA ALA A 301 23.30 8.07 -10.08
C ALA A 301 23.61 9.56 -9.91
N ALA A 302 22.93 10.43 -10.66
CA ALA A 302 23.10 11.88 -10.55
C ALA A 302 22.63 12.41 -9.18
N GLY A 303 21.47 11.95 -8.71
CA GLY A 303 20.93 12.29 -7.41
C GLY A 303 21.85 11.83 -6.27
N LEU A 304 22.32 10.58 -6.32
CA LEU A 304 23.22 10.05 -5.30
C LEU A 304 24.56 10.83 -5.26
N ARG A 305 25.14 11.19 -6.40
CA ARG A 305 26.35 12.07 -6.43
C ARG A 305 26.07 13.46 -5.84
N ALA A 306 24.87 13.99 -6.03
CA ALA A 306 24.49 15.27 -5.44
C ALA A 306 24.32 15.14 -3.92
N THR A 307 23.71 14.04 -3.45
CA THR A 307 23.51 13.72 -2.04
C THR A 307 24.84 13.65 -1.27
N LEU A 308 25.91 13.09 -1.85
CA LEU A 308 27.25 13.03 -1.22
C LEU A 308 27.85 14.43 -0.92
N ARG A 309 27.29 15.51 -1.44
CA ARG A 309 27.71 16.90 -1.13
C ARG A 309 26.77 17.60 -0.15
N GLN A 310 25.83 16.87 0.43
CA GLN A 310 24.85 17.37 1.40
C GLN A 310 25.16 16.91 2.84
N ASP A 311 26.41 16.50 3.10
CA ASP A 311 26.88 16.02 4.42
C ASP A 311 25.97 14.91 5.02
N PRO A 312 25.65 13.85 4.26
CA PRO A 312 24.76 12.79 4.75
C PRO A 312 25.50 11.79 5.62
N ASP A 313 24.86 11.28 6.67
CA ASP A 313 25.32 10.09 7.41
C ASP A 313 24.69 8.82 6.85
N VAL A 314 23.42 8.92 6.47
CA VAL A 314 22.62 7.81 5.94
C VAL A 314 21.97 8.21 4.62
N ILE A 315 22.09 7.34 3.63
CA ILE A 315 21.54 7.57 2.30
C ILE A 315 20.60 6.42 1.94
N LEU A 316 19.38 6.73 1.47
CA LEU A 316 18.55 5.74 0.79
C LEU A 316 18.57 6.01 -0.72
N VAL A 317 18.98 5.02 -1.49
CA VAL A 317 18.77 4.97 -2.95
C VAL A 317 17.61 4.02 -3.22
N GLY A 318 16.53 4.51 -3.79
CA GLY A 318 15.29 3.74 -3.98
C GLY A 318 15.55 2.36 -4.58
N GLU A 319 16.35 2.29 -5.63
CA GLU A 319 16.82 1.03 -6.19
C GLU A 319 18.12 1.17 -6.99
N ILE A 320 18.88 0.07 -7.08
CA ILE A 320 20.07 -0.07 -7.94
C ILE A 320 19.66 -0.89 -9.17
N ARG A 321 19.60 -0.22 -10.34
CA ARG A 321 19.24 -0.87 -11.62
C ARG A 321 20.44 -1.11 -12.53
N ASP A 322 21.48 -0.30 -12.39
CA ASP A 322 22.63 -0.23 -13.29
C ASP A 322 23.97 -0.15 -12.55
N GLY A 323 25.04 -0.39 -13.28
CA GLY A 323 26.41 -0.39 -12.72
C GLY A 323 26.88 1.00 -12.28
N GLU A 324 26.39 2.09 -12.90
CA GLU A 324 26.73 3.45 -12.51
C GLU A 324 26.22 3.75 -11.10
N THR A 325 24.93 3.49 -10.84
CA THR A 325 24.31 3.65 -9.52
C THR A 325 24.99 2.74 -8.48
N ALA A 326 25.27 1.47 -8.85
CA ALA A 326 25.96 0.53 -7.98
C ALA A 326 27.35 1.01 -7.58
N GLY A 327 28.13 1.52 -8.55
CA GLY A 327 29.48 2.06 -8.32
C GLY A 327 29.47 3.27 -7.39
N VAL A 328 28.54 4.23 -7.60
CA VAL A 328 28.41 5.41 -6.73
C VAL A 328 27.98 5.02 -5.31
N ALA A 329 27.07 4.02 -5.16
CA ALA A 329 26.67 3.51 -3.85
C ALA A 329 27.84 2.84 -3.11
N ALA A 330 28.67 2.04 -3.81
CA ALA A 330 29.85 1.44 -3.23
C ALA A 330 30.88 2.51 -2.81
N GLN A 331 31.10 3.55 -3.63
CA GLN A 331 31.97 4.67 -3.29
C GLN A 331 31.47 5.42 -2.05
N ALA A 332 30.17 5.68 -1.95
CA ALA A 332 29.55 6.31 -0.78
C ALA A 332 29.84 5.50 0.49
N ALA A 333 29.64 4.17 0.42
CA ALA A 333 29.91 3.28 1.54
C ALA A 333 31.39 3.26 1.97
N LEU A 334 32.32 3.29 1.01
CA LEU A 334 33.77 3.37 1.28
C LEU A 334 34.17 4.69 1.91
N THR A 335 33.48 5.78 1.58
CA THR A 335 33.77 7.12 2.11
C THR A 335 33.08 7.43 3.44
N GLY A 336 32.45 6.43 4.07
CA GLY A 336 31.97 6.55 5.45
C GLY A 336 30.46 6.66 5.61
N HIS A 337 29.68 6.48 4.54
CA HIS A 337 28.21 6.62 4.61
C HIS A 337 27.53 5.25 4.73
N LEU A 338 26.41 5.21 5.47
CA LEU A 338 25.52 4.06 5.50
C LEU A 338 24.49 4.17 4.37
N VAL A 339 24.54 3.22 3.43
CA VAL A 339 23.67 3.22 2.24
C VAL A 339 22.61 2.12 2.35
N PHE A 340 21.35 2.50 2.30
CA PHE A 340 20.23 1.59 2.12
C PHE A 340 19.78 1.60 0.65
N SER A 341 19.49 0.45 0.08
CA SER A 341 18.93 0.40 -1.27
C SER A 341 18.10 -0.87 -1.51
N SER A 342 17.37 -0.89 -2.61
CA SER A 342 16.72 -2.11 -3.08
C SER A 342 17.39 -2.63 -4.35
N LEU A 343 17.28 -3.95 -4.55
CA LEU A 343 17.82 -4.65 -5.70
C LEU A 343 16.86 -5.75 -6.13
N HIS A 344 16.68 -5.93 -7.43
CA HIS A 344 15.94 -7.08 -7.94
C HIS A 344 16.85 -8.31 -8.02
N ALA A 345 16.74 -9.19 -7.02
CA ALA A 345 17.44 -10.46 -6.95
C ALA A 345 16.55 -11.54 -6.30
N ASN A 346 16.86 -12.80 -6.59
CA ASN A 346 16.22 -13.95 -5.98
C ASN A 346 17.03 -14.38 -4.75
N GLY A 347 16.46 -14.17 -3.55
CA GLY A 347 17.13 -14.46 -2.29
C GLY A 347 18.18 -13.41 -1.88
N SER A 348 18.78 -13.63 -0.73
CA SER A 348 19.78 -12.72 -0.16
C SER A 348 21.16 -12.91 -0.81
N VAL A 349 21.59 -14.14 -1.06
CA VAL A 349 22.85 -14.45 -1.72
C VAL A 349 22.83 -14.03 -3.19
N GLY A 350 21.69 -14.14 -3.86
CA GLY A 350 21.50 -13.68 -5.24
C GLY A 350 21.79 -12.18 -5.43
N ALA A 351 21.73 -11.37 -4.35
CA ALA A 351 22.15 -9.97 -4.41
C ALA A 351 23.64 -9.80 -4.72
N VAL A 352 24.51 -10.65 -4.18
CA VAL A 352 25.95 -10.63 -4.45
C VAL A 352 26.20 -10.91 -5.93
N VAL A 353 25.52 -11.94 -6.47
CA VAL A 353 25.61 -12.27 -7.91
C VAL A 353 25.14 -11.09 -8.75
N ARG A 354 24.00 -10.50 -8.38
CA ARG A 354 23.46 -9.37 -9.13
C ARG A 354 24.36 -8.14 -9.12
N LEU A 355 25.05 -7.84 -8.01
CA LEU A 355 26.05 -6.77 -7.97
C LEU A 355 27.25 -7.05 -8.89
N ARG A 356 27.69 -8.31 -8.97
CA ARG A 356 28.72 -8.76 -9.94
C ARG A 356 28.26 -8.55 -11.39
N ASP A 357 27.02 -8.93 -11.71
CA ASP A 357 26.42 -8.74 -13.04
C ASP A 357 26.31 -7.26 -13.43
N LEU A 358 26.13 -6.37 -12.45
CA LEU A 358 26.15 -4.92 -12.64
C LEU A 358 27.57 -4.35 -12.79
N GLY A 359 28.61 -5.19 -12.72
CA GLY A 359 30.00 -4.81 -12.95
C GLY A 359 30.75 -4.34 -11.70
N LEU A 360 30.24 -4.59 -10.49
CA LEU A 360 31.02 -4.34 -9.27
C LEU A 360 32.07 -5.44 -9.07
N ASP A 361 33.30 -5.03 -8.83
CA ASP A 361 34.38 -5.94 -8.47
C ASP A 361 34.10 -6.61 -7.11
N ASN A 362 34.53 -7.89 -6.99
CA ASN A 362 34.32 -8.67 -5.76
C ASN A 362 34.87 -7.97 -4.52
N PHE A 363 36.05 -7.33 -4.64
CA PHE A 363 36.68 -6.64 -3.53
C PHE A 363 35.83 -5.44 -3.04
N LEU A 364 35.15 -4.72 -3.98
CA LEU A 364 34.25 -3.62 -3.63
C LEU A 364 32.98 -4.12 -2.92
N ILE A 365 32.41 -5.22 -3.42
CA ILE A 365 31.26 -5.86 -2.77
C ILE A 365 31.65 -6.32 -1.37
N ALA A 366 32.79 -7.03 -1.23
CA ALA A 366 33.29 -7.52 0.05
C ALA A 366 33.58 -6.37 1.05
N ALA A 367 34.12 -5.26 0.57
CA ALA A 367 34.45 -4.10 1.41
C ALA A 367 33.23 -3.33 1.88
N THR A 368 32.17 -3.28 1.06
CA THR A 368 31.05 -2.36 1.29
C THR A 368 29.76 -3.05 1.76
N LEU A 369 29.45 -4.27 1.29
CA LEU A 369 28.21 -4.96 1.66
C LEU A 369 28.26 -5.39 3.13
N ARG A 370 27.20 -5.06 3.88
CA ARG A 370 27.05 -5.42 5.30
C ARG A 370 25.92 -6.39 5.53
N GLY A 371 24.84 -6.29 4.74
CA GLY A 371 23.73 -7.19 4.87
C GLY A 371 22.78 -7.14 3.69
N VAL A 372 22.00 -8.21 3.54
CA VAL A 372 20.93 -8.32 2.54
C VAL A 372 19.68 -8.89 3.20
N ILE A 373 18.55 -8.29 2.90
CA ILE A 373 17.24 -8.67 3.38
C ILE A 373 16.41 -9.10 2.18
N ALA A 374 16.36 -10.39 1.90
CA ALA A 374 15.44 -10.91 0.89
C ALA A 374 14.06 -11.12 1.51
N GLN A 375 13.02 -10.65 0.83
CA GLN A 375 11.68 -10.73 1.38
C GLN A 375 10.62 -11.11 0.35
N ARG A 376 9.55 -11.74 0.84
CA ARG A 376 8.33 -12.03 0.12
C ARG A 376 7.12 -11.75 1.02
N LEU A 377 5.98 -11.58 0.40
CA LEU A 377 4.69 -11.48 1.10
C LEU A 377 3.85 -12.70 0.77
N LEU A 378 3.42 -13.43 1.79
CA LEU A 378 2.46 -14.52 1.72
C LEU A 378 1.08 -14.03 2.15
N ARG A 379 0.02 -14.52 1.51
CA ARG A 379 -1.34 -14.27 2.00
C ARG A 379 -1.57 -15.03 3.29
N ARG A 380 -2.17 -14.38 4.26
CA ARG A 380 -2.59 -15.03 5.51
C ARG A 380 -3.90 -15.77 5.29
N LEU A 381 -3.98 -16.96 5.82
CA LEU A 381 -5.26 -17.69 5.88
C LEU A 381 -6.29 -16.89 6.67
N CYS A 382 -7.51 -16.87 6.18
CA CYS A 382 -8.63 -16.25 6.89
C CYS A 382 -8.86 -16.99 8.23
N PRO A 383 -8.83 -16.32 9.37
CA PRO A 383 -9.00 -16.97 10.67
C PRO A 383 -10.39 -17.63 10.83
N ASP A 384 -11.41 -17.08 10.12
CA ASP A 384 -12.80 -17.50 10.28
C ASP A 384 -13.14 -18.77 9.50
N CYS A 385 -12.36 -19.11 8.44
CA CYS A 385 -12.71 -20.23 7.57
C CYS A 385 -11.55 -21.16 7.22
N ARG A 386 -10.36 -20.99 7.80
CA ARG A 386 -9.28 -21.96 7.59
C ARG A 386 -9.63 -23.30 8.25
N GLU A 387 -9.34 -24.40 7.57
CA GLU A 387 -9.54 -25.75 8.10
C GLU A 387 -8.22 -26.44 8.35
N ALA A 388 -8.10 -27.05 9.54
CA ALA A 388 -6.94 -27.86 9.89
C ALA A 388 -7.09 -29.27 9.30
N HIS A 389 -6.01 -29.80 8.73
CA HIS A 389 -5.93 -31.18 8.28
C HIS A 389 -4.55 -31.79 8.60
N PRO A 390 -4.44 -33.10 8.77
CA PRO A 390 -3.14 -33.74 8.85
C PRO A 390 -2.40 -33.61 7.51
N PRO A 391 -1.07 -33.41 7.51
CA PRO A 391 -0.31 -33.35 6.29
C PRO A 391 -0.45 -34.58 5.42
N THR A 392 -0.66 -34.41 4.13
CA THR A 392 -0.60 -35.51 3.14
C THR A 392 0.84 -35.98 2.95
N ALA A 393 1.02 -37.15 2.32
CA ALA A 393 2.36 -37.68 2.04
C ALA A 393 3.22 -36.72 1.18
N ALA A 394 2.60 -36.02 0.23
CA ALA A 394 3.30 -35.04 -0.61
C ALA A 394 3.75 -33.81 0.19
N GLU A 395 2.89 -33.31 1.08
CA GLU A 395 3.21 -32.19 1.97
C GLU A 395 4.29 -32.57 2.98
N ALA A 396 4.23 -33.77 3.55
CA ALA A 396 5.26 -34.30 4.43
C ALA A 396 6.62 -34.43 3.74
N ALA A 397 6.63 -34.94 2.51
CA ALA A 397 7.86 -35.04 1.71
C ALA A 397 8.49 -33.69 1.41
N PHE A 398 7.68 -32.62 1.29
CA PHE A 398 8.17 -31.27 1.08
C PHE A 398 8.89 -30.72 2.33
N PHE A 399 8.33 -30.93 3.53
CA PHE A 399 9.01 -30.58 4.78
C PHE A 399 10.32 -31.35 4.96
N ASP A 400 10.30 -32.65 4.67
CA ASP A 400 11.48 -33.52 4.78
C ASP A 400 12.60 -33.09 3.81
N LYS A 401 12.25 -32.79 2.54
CA LYS A 401 13.19 -32.26 1.53
C LYS A 401 13.98 -31.04 2.04
N HIS A 402 13.34 -30.20 2.83
CA HIS A 402 13.95 -28.99 3.37
C HIS A 402 14.49 -29.15 4.81
N GLY A 403 14.54 -30.37 5.33
CA GLY A 403 15.08 -30.68 6.65
C GLY A 403 14.30 -30.06 7.81
N LEU A 404 13.00 -29.81 7.64
CA LEU A 404 12.14 -29.14 8.61
C LEU A 404 11.21 -30.13 9.30
N ALA A 405 10.93 -29.90 10.60
CA ALA A 405 10.02 -30.73 11.35
C ALA A 405 8.59 -30.65 10.80
N LEU A 406 7.98 -31.80 10.56
CA LEU A 406 6.60 -31.92 10.11
C LEU A 406 5.64 -31.55 11.24
N PRO A 407 4.72 -30.56 11.08
CA PRO A 407 3.72 -30.26 12.07
C PRO A 407 2.64 -31.35 12.11
N LEU A 408 1.93 -31.49 13.26
CA LEU A 408 0.83 -32.43 13.39
C LEU A 408 -0.36 -32.09 12.49
N SER A 409 -0.58 -30.83 12.23
CA SER A 409 -1.62 -30.31 11.33
C SER A 409 -1.13 -29.08 10.58
N ILE A 410 -1.61 -28.92 9.37
CA ILE A 410 -1.50 -27.72 8.56
C ILE A 410 -2.90 -27.23 8.19
N TYR A 411 -3.00 -26.05 7.56
CA TYR A 411 -4.28 -25.43 7.30
C TYR A 411 -4.49 -25.17 5.81
N ALA A 412 -5.73 -25.40 5.35
CA ALA A 412 -6.18 -25.09 4.00
C ALA A 412 -7.13 -23.88 3.97
N PRO A 413 -7.12 -23.10 2.87
CA PRO A 413 -8.10 -22.03 2.65
C PRO A 413 -9.44 -22.62 2.21
N VAL A 414 -10.57 -22.19 2.83
CA VAL A 414 -11.93 -22.64 2.44
C VAL A 414 -12.65 -21.51 1.70
N GLY A 415 -12.77 -20.34 2.31
CA GLY A 415 -13.48 -19.20 1.79
C GLY A 415 -14.83 -18.96 2.47
N CYS A 416 -15.03 -17.75 2.99
CA CYS A 416 -16.27 -17.28 3.62
C CYS A 416 -16.58 -15.86 3.20
N GLU A 417 -17.67 -15.29 3.66
CA GLU A 417 -18.06 -13.91 3.34
C GLU A 417 -17.03 -12.90 3.86
N ALA A 418 -16.47 -13.11 5.06
CA ALA A 418 -15.48 -12.21 5.66
C ALA A 418 -14.19 -12.06 4.82
N CYS A 419 -13.80 -13.11 4.08
CA CYS A 419 -12.64 -13.06 3.17
C CYS A 419 -13.04 -12.94 1.68
N ASN A 420 -14.25 -12.52 1.37
CA ASN A 420 -14.76 -12.48 0.00
C ASN A 420 -14.59 -13.80 -0.76
N ARG A 421 -14.76 -14.93 -0.07
CA ARG A 421 -14.62 -16.31 -0.56
C ARG A 421 -13.23 -16.68 -1.06
N SER A 422 -12.20 -15.90 -0.74
CA SER A 422 -10.83 -16.17 -1.16
C SER A 422 -10.12 -17.21 -0.29
N GLY A 423 -10.55 -17.41 0.96
CA GLY A 423 -9.86 -18.20 1.98
C GLY A 423 -8.68 -17.48 2.62
N TYR A 424 -8.38 -16.24 2.21
CA TYR A 424 -7.25 -15.45 2.70
C TYR A 424 -7.70 -14.05 3.13
N ALA A 425 -7.01 -13.49 4.14
CA ALA A 425 -7.25 -12.13 4.64
C ALA A 425 -5.93 -11.49 5.11
N GLY A 426 -5.46 -10.47 4.40
CA GLY A 426 -4.20 -9.79 4.67
C GLY A 426 -2.95 -10.59 4.28
N ARG A 427 -1.78 -10.08 4.65
CA ARG A 427 -0.47 -10.62 4.26
C ARG A 427 0.46 -10.75 5.45
N VAL A 428 1.48 -11.60 5.35
CA VAL A 428 2.59 -11.76 6.30
C VAL A 428 3.90 -11.74 5.51
N GLY A 429 4.90 -11.02 6.03
CA GLY A 429 6.25 -11.02 5.48
C GLY A 429 7.02 -12.27 5.88
N ILE A 430 7.79 -12.81 4.94
CA ILE A 430 8.86 -13.77 5.21
C ILE A 430 10.18 -13.18 4.77
N PHE A 431 11.23 -13.44 5.56
CA PHE A 431 12.51 -12.76 5.43
C PHE A 431 13.66 -13.76 5.48
N GLU A 432 14.53 -13.71 4.49
CA GLU A 432 15.82 -14.36 4.46
C GLU A 432 16.87 -13.29 4.64
N MET A 433 17.61 -13.32 5.74
CA MET A 433 18.56 -12.27 6.11
C MET A 433 19.97 -12.79 6.06
N LEU A 434 20.81 -12.07 5.36
CA LEU A 434 22.24 -12.33 5.22
C LEU A 434 23.00 -11.22 5.96
N GLU A 435 23.71 -11.58 7.03
CA GLU A 435 24.73 -10.72 7.65
C GLU A 435 26.09 -11.07 7.03
N VAL A 436 26.80 -10.09 6.49
CA VAL A 436 28.08 -10.31 5.85
C VAL A 436 29.19 -10.39 6.91
N THR A 437 29.42 -11.61 7.41
CA THR A 437 30.49 -11.95 8.34
C THR A 437 31.87 -11.84 7.69
N GLU A 438 32.92 -11.91 8.49
CA GLU A 438 34.33 -11.88 7.98
C GLU A 438 34.63 -13.03 7.01
N ASP A 439 34.14 -14.25 7.34
CA ASP A 439 34.31 -15.41 6.47
C ASP A 439 33.58 -15.28 5.15
N LEU A 440 32.36 -14.75 5.20
CA LEU A 440 31.55 -14.50 4.00
C LEU A 440 32.15 -13.39 3.14
N ARG A 441 32.67 -12.33 3.77
CA ARG A 441 33.43 -11.26 3.10
C ARG A 441 34.64 -11.82 2.34
N ALA A 442 35.46 -12.66 2.99
CA ALA A 442 36.59 -13.31 2.36
C ALA A 442 36.18 -14.24 1.21
N ALA A 443 35.03 -14.92 1.33
CA ALA A 443 34.49 -15.76 0.26
C ALA A 443 33.99 -14.91 -0.93
N ILE A 444 33.28 -13.80 -0.68
CA ILE A 444 32.84 -12.86 -1.72
C ILE A 444 34.04 -12.30 -2.49
N ASP A 445 35.11 -11.88 -1.78
CA ASP A 445 36.34 -11.34 -2.38
C ASP A 445 37.02 -12.36 -3.30
N ARG A 446 37.10 -13.64 -2.87
CA ARG A 446 37.61 -14.73 -3.71
C ARG A 446 36.73 -15.09 -4.90
N GLY A 447 35.52 -14.55 -4.99
CA GLY A 447 34.61 -14.80 -6.09
C GLY A 447 33.96 -16.20 -6.08
N VAL A 448 33.74 -16.79 -4.91
CA VAL A 448 33.12 -18.11 -4.81
C VAL A 448 31.71 -18.12 -5.41
N SER A 449 31.21 -19.31 -5.74
CA SER A 449 29.93 -19.52 -6.39
C SER A 449 28.73 -19.14 -5.46
N GLU A 450 27.57 -18.86 -6.05
CA GLU A 450 26.35 -18.61 -5.29
C GLU A 450 26.00 -19.77 -4.36
N THR A 451 26.12 -21.01 -4.85
CA THR A 451 25.81 -22.21 -4.07
C THR A 451 26.73 -22.33 -2.84
N GLU A 452 28.01 -22.03 -2.98
CA GLU A 452 28.97 -22.06 -1.88
C GLU A 452 28.65 -20.94 -0.85
N LEU A 453 28.39 -19.71 -1.32
CA LEU A 453 27.97 -18.62 -0.44
C LEU A 453 26.71 -18.96 0.33
N ARG A 454 25.73 -19.61 -0.32
CA ARG A 454 24.47 -20.02 0.31
C ARG A 454 24.71 -21.04 1.43
N HIS A 455 25.55 -22.03 1.20
CA HIS A 455 25.90 -23.03 2.22
C HIS A 455 26.66 -22.43 3.41
N MET A 456 27.48 -21.40 3.17
CA MET A 456 28.20 -20.72 4.24
C MET A 456 27.32 -19.80 5.07
N ALA A 457 26.25 -19.26 4.49
CA ALA A 457 25.54 -18.12 5.00
C ALA A 457 24.18 -18.43 5.63
N LEU A 458 23.53 -19.52 5.22
CA LEU A 458 22.11 -19.76 5.55
C LEU A 458 21.87 -21.20 5.98
N ASP A 459 21.24 -21.36 7.14
CA ASP A 459 20.61 -22.60 7.52
C ASP A 459 19.28 -22.80 6.78
N ALA A 460 18.79 -24.04 6.69
CA ALA A 460 17.54 -24.39 6.00
C ALA A 460 16.33 -23.58 6.50
N ARG A 461 16.28 -23.28 7.80
CA ARG A 461 15.19 -22.50 8.43
C ARG A 461 15.24 -21.00 8.11
N GLU A 462 16.40 -20.50 7.76
CA GLU A 462 16.65 -19.09 7.48
C GLU A 462 16.35 -18.71 6.04
N THR A 463 16.28 -19.71 5.14
CA THR A 463 15.89 -19.50 3.75
C THR A 463 14.44 -19.02 3.62
N LEU A 464 14.10 -18.34 2.51
CA LEU A 464 12.71 -17.94 2.22
C LEU A 464 11.73 -19.14 2.26
N VAL A 465 12.18 -20.32 1.78
CA VAL A 465 11.37 -21.55 1.85
C VAL A 465 11.19 -21.97 3.30
N GLY A 466 12.26 -22.00 4.08
CA GLY A 466 12.21 -22.37 5.51
C GLY A 466 11.31 -21.44 6.32
N GLN A 467 11.43 -20.14 6.09
CA GLN A 467 10.54 -19.11 6.71
C GLN A 467 9.07 -19.35 6.30
N GLY A 468 8.82 -19.59 5.01
CA GLY A 468 7.46 -19.89 4.52
C GLY A 468 6.88 -21.15 5.14
N LEU A 469 7.66 -22.22 5.27
CA LEU A 469 7.23 -23.46 5.95
C LEU A 469 6.99 -23.25 7.46
N GLY A 470 7.75 -22.36 8.10
CA GLY A 470 7.48 -21.90 9.46
C GLY A 470 6.10 -21.24 9.59
N GLU A 471 5.72 -20.41 8.62
CA GLU A 471 4.40 -19.79 8.56
C GLU A 471 3.27 -20.81 8.32
N VAL A 472 3.54 -21.85 7.50
CA VAL A 472 2.60 -22.98 7.29
C VAL A 472 2.42 -23.75 8.59
N ALA A 473 3.50 -24.11 9.28
CA ALA A 473 3.45 -24.84 10.55
C ALA A 473 2.71 -24.04 11.65
N ALA A 474 2.84 -22.70 11.63
CA ALA A 474 2.10 -21.81 12.51
C ALA A 474 0.62 -21.60 12.10
N GLY A 475 0.17 -22.19 10.99
CA GLY A 475 -1.18 -22.05 10.47
C GLY A 475 -1.53 -20.63 9.98
N ARG A 476 -0.52 -19.80 9.69
CA ARG A 476 -0.74 -18.42 9.22
C ARG A 476 -0.91 -18.34 7.70
N THR A 477 -0.34 -19.29 6.96
CA THR A 477 -0.51 -19.41 5.50
C THR A 477 -0.70 -20.87 5.10
N SER A 478 -0.98 -21.13 3.83
CA SER A 478 -1.05 -22.49 3.27
C SER A 478 0.24 -22.90 2.57
N LEU A 479 0.50 -24.20 2.45
CA LEU A 479 1.64 -24.69 1.69
C LEU A 479 1.54 -24.30 0.21
N ALA A 480 0.34 -24.34 -0.37
CA ALA A 480 0.12 -23.92 -1.76
C ALA A 480 0.50 -22.44 -2.00
N GLU A 481 0.20 -21.56 -1.06
CA GLU A 481 0.61 -20.14 -1.16
C GLU A 481 2.12 -19.99 -1.02
N THR A 482 2.75 -20.71 -0.10
CA THR A 482 4.20 -20.72 0.07
C THR A 482 4.89 -21.17 -1.21
N LEU A 483 4.47 -22.30 -1.79
CA LEU A 483 5.03 -22.81 -3.05
C LEU A 483 4.84 -21.82 -4.22
N ARG A 484 3.70 -21.17 -4.30
CA ARG A 484 3.41 -20.16 -5.33
C ARG A 484 4.38 -18.98 -5.28
N VAL A 485 4.80 -18.59 -4.06
CA VAL A 485 5.59 -17.36 -3.86
C VAL A 485 7.10 -17.64 -3.83
N VAL A 486 7.52 -18.80 -3.31
CA VAL A 486 8.95 -19.14 -3.14
C VAL A 486 9.38 -20.40 -3.90
N GLY A 487 8.47 -21.08 -4.60
CA GLY A 487 8.75 -22.36 -5.26
C GLY A 487 9.83 -22.30 -6.36
N ASP A 488 10.02 -21.14 -6.97
CA ASP A 488 11.03 -20.95 -8.03
C ASP A 488 12.42 -20.56 -7.47
N VAL A 489 12.57 -20.51 -6.15
CA VAL A 489 13.83 -20.09 -5.47
C VAL A 489 14.54 -21.30 -4.84
N ALA A 490 14.00 -22.52 -5.02
CA ALA A 490 14.52 -23.76 -4.45
C ALA A 490 15.53 -24.45 -5.36
#